data_066cfc7ccc3183edba23c7de065de27a
#
_entry.id   066cfc7ccc3183edba23c7de065de27a
#
_cell.length_a   1.000
_cell.length_b   1.000
_cell.length_c   1.000
_cell.angle_alpha   90.00
_cell.angle_beta   90.00
_cell.angle_gamma   90.00
#
_symmetry.space_group_name_H-M   'P 1'
#
loop_
_entity.id
_entity.type
_entity.pdbx_description
1 polymer ?
#
loop_
_entity_poly.entity_id
_entity_poly.type
_entity_poly.pdbx_seq_one_letter_code
_entity_poly.pdbx_strand_id
1 'polypeptide(L)'
;MKKIVYITTLLFLIISCSSLKKEKVDLIVKNATIYTVDQKFRKVDAFAIKDGKFEAVGNERQILKKYTSDSILDMDEKYIYPGFIDPHCHFYGYSMNLTEVDLSGTQSFKGIIEKVKEFDKKNEVEWLVGRGSDQNKWEKKEFPDKSRLDKIFPNTPVYLTRIDGHAAIVNSKALEITGINTNTEVSGGKVIKENNEPTGVLIDNAMSLVSKEIPEPTKEEKINALQKGQQNCFNVGLTMVADAGLEYS
;
A
#
# COMPACT_ATOMS: atom_id res chain seq x y z
N MET A 1 -68.82 42.77 8.23
CA MET A 1 -67.48 42.68 8.83
C MET A 1 -67.10 41.28 9.22
N LYS A 2 -67.90 40.42 9.84
CA LYS A 2 -67.52 39.05 10.25
C LYS A 2 -67.17 38.08 9.09
N LYS A 3 -67.79 38.20 7.92
CA LYS A 3 -67.51 37.35 6.75
C LYS A 3 -66.15 37.67 6.07
N ILE A 4 -65.70 38.93 6.11
CA ILE A 4 -64.40 39.37 5.56
C ILE A 4 -63.24 38.82 6.42
N VAL A 5 -63.41 38.75 7.75
CA VAL A 5 -62.41 38.21 8.69
C VAL A 5 -62.17 36.73 8.45
N TYR A 6 -63.23 35.93 8.16
CA TYR A 6 -63.05 34.51 7.88
C TYR A 6 -62.37 34.23 6.53
N ILE A 7 -62.58 35.05 5.50
CA ILE A 7 -61.90 34.92 4.20
C ILE A 7 -60.41 35.25 4.30
N THR A 8 -60.04 36.29 5.06
CA THR A 8 -58.63 36.64 5.28
C THR A 8 -57.90 35.60 6.13
N THR A 9 -58.55 35.00 7.13
CA THR A 9 -57.97 33.94 7.94
C THR A 9 -57.80 32.65 7.12
N LEU A 10 -58.71 32.34 6.23
CA LEU A 10 -58.62 31.18 5.33
C LEU A 10 -57.52 31.35 4.26
N LEU A 11 -57.30 32.57 3.77
CA LEU A 11 -56.22 32.92 2.83
C LEU A 11 -54.83 32.78 3.44
N PHE A 12 -54.65 33.09 4.74
CA PHE A 12 -53.40 32.93 5.49
C PHE A 12 -53.06 31.47 5.74
N LEU A 13 -54.04 30.57 5.84
CA LEU A 13 -53.81 29.12 6.03
C LEU A 13 -53.37 28.42 4.72
N ILE A 14 -53.61 28.97 3.57
CA ILE A 14 -53.22 28.39 2.28
C ILE A 14 -51.74 28.70 1.92
N ILE A 15 -51.17 29.77 2.49
CA ILE A 15 -49.78 30.20 2.20
C ILE A 15 -48.74 29.35 3.01
N SER A 16 -49.20 28.56 3.97
CA SER A 16 -48.31 27.78 4.87
C SER A 16 -47.81 26.45 4.32
N CYS A 17 -48.16 26.10 3.07
CA CYS A 17 -47.70 24.86 2.42
C CYS A 17 -46.77 25.18 1.23
N SER A 18 -45.80 26.05 1.41
CA SER A 18 -44.66 26.06 0.49
C SER A 18 -43.84 24.81 0.77
N SER A 19 -44.01 23.79 -0.04
CA SER A 19 -43.06 22.66 -0.11
C SER A 19 -41.69 23.25 -0.30
N LEU A 20 -40.87 23.25 0.78
CA LEU A 20 -39.48 23.68 0.72
C LEU A 20 -38.78 22.85 -0.38
N LYS A 21 -38.48 23.50 -1.52
CA LYS A 21 -37.80 22.85 -2.64
C LYS A 21 -36.46 22.32 -2.07
N LYS A 22 -36.27 21.02 -2.12
CA LYS A 22 -35.03 20.41 -1.65
C LYS A 22 -33.86 20.91 -2.48
N GLU A 23 -32.75 21.14 -1.84
CA GLU A 23 -31.51 21.50 -2.50
C GLU A 23 -30.88 20.27 -3.13
N LYS A 24 -30.47 20.36 -4.41
CA LYS A 24 -29.80 19.26 -5.10
C LYS A 24 -28.32 19.23 -4.70
N VAL A 25 -27.85 18.04 -4.32
CA VAL A 25 -26.45 17.74 -3.98
C VAL A 25 -25.96 16.55 -4.80
N ASP A 26 -24.65 16.30 -4.81
CA ASP A 26 -24.03 15.27 -5.66
C ASP A 26 -24.24 13.89 -5.08
N LEU A 27 -24.13 13.74 -3.75
CA LEU A 27 -24.23 12.47 -3.05
C LEU A 27 -24.93 12.67 -1.70
N ILE A 28 -25.81 11.75 -1.33
CA ILE A 28 -26.28 11.58 0.04
C ILE A 28 -25.84 10.20 0.54
N VAL A 29 -25.20 10.18 1.69
CA VAL A 29 -24.88 8.95 2.44
C VAL A 29 -25.81 8.90 3.65
N LYS A 30 -26.46 7.76 3.88
CA LYS A 30 -27.45 7.58 4.93
C LYS A 30 -27.38 6.21 5.58
N ASN A 31 -28.16 6.02 6.67
CA ASN A 31 -28.26 4.75 7.38
C ASN A 31 -26.87 4.22 7.78
N ALA A 32 -26.06 5.06 8.43
CA ALA A 32 -24.70 4.75 8.86
C ALA A 32 -24.46 5.10 10.33
N THR A 33 -23.41 4.56 10.92
CA THR A 33 -22.84 5.06 12.17
C THR A 33 -21.57 5.87 11.82
N ILE A 34 -21.68 7.20 11.77
CA ILE A 34 -20.62 8.09 11.30
C ILE A 34 -19.95 8.76 12.49
N TYR A 35 -18.65 8.54 12.66
CA TYR A 35 -17.83 9.25 13.63
C TYR A 35 -17.28 10.52 12.99
N THR A 36 -17.73 11.70 13.47
CA THR A 36 -17.34 12.97 12.85
C THR A 36 -15.92 13.39 13.20
N VAL A 37 -15.38 12.88 14.31
CA VAL A 37 -14.06 13.25 14.86
C VAL A 37 -13.90 14.78 15.00
N ASP A 38 -15.03 15.49 15.17
CA ASP A 38 -15.05 16.92 15.49
C ASP A 38 -14.75 17.13 16.97
N GLN A 39 -14.66 18.40 17.40
CA GLN A 39 -14.36 18.75 18.81
C GLN A 39 -15.29 18.09 19.83
N LYS A 40 -16.52 17.72 19.43
CA LYS A 40 -17.52 17.07 20.30
C LYS A 40 -17.58 15.56 20.11
N PHE A 41 -16.78 15.01 19.21
CA PHE A 41 -16.75 13.57 18.88
C PHE A 41 -18.15 12.99 18.64
N ARG A 42 -18.97 13.72 17.88
CA ARG A 42 -20.36 13.35 17.63
C ARG A 42 -20.46 12.10 16.76
N LYS A 43 -21.52 11.33 16.99
CA LYS A 43 -22.01 10.30 16.09
C LYS A 43 -23.23 10.82 15.36
N VAL A 44 -23.30 10.64 14.06
CA VAL A 44 -24.40 11.00 13.19
C VAL A 44 -24.74 9.84 12.26
N ASP A 45 -25.82 9.93 11.49
CA ASP A 45 -26.30 8.81 10.67
C ASP A 45 -26.38 9.14 9.17
N ALA A 46 -26.12 10.42 8.78
CA ALA A 46 -26.11 10.82 7.39
C ALA A 46 -25.24 12.04 7.10
N PHE A 47 -24.86 12.20 5.85
CA PHE A 47 -24.29 13.45 5.32
C PHE A 47 -24.65 13.65 3.85
N ALA A 48 -24.51 14.91 3.39
CA ALA A 48 -24.65 15.31 1.99
C ALA A 48 -23.35 15.91 1.47
N ILE A 49 -22.97 15.56 0.24
CA ILE A 49 -21.78 16.06 -0.47
C ILE A 49 -22.24 16.92 -1.65
N LYS A 50 -21.59 18.08 -1.80
CA LYS A 50 -21.76 18.98 -2.96
C LYS A 50 -20.38 19.53 -3.33
N ASP A 51 -20.05 19.51 -4.62
CA ASP A 51 -18.78 20.01 -5.15
C ASP A 51 -17.55 19.42 -4.40
N GLY A 52 -17.61 18.10 -4.08
CA GLY A 52 -16.54 17.38 -3.36
C GLY A 52 -16.38 17.75 -1.90
N LYS A 53 -17.33 18.48 -1.27
CA LYS A 53 -17.27 18.92 0.13
C LYS A 53 -18.50 18.47 0.90
N PHE A 54 -18.35 18.35 2.22
CA PHE A 54 -19.49 18.14 3.11
C PHE A 54 -20.38 19.40 3.12
N GLU A 55 -21.55 19.30 2.50
CA GLU A 55 -22.60 20.34 2.55
C GLU A 55 -23.35 20.30 3.88
N ALA A 56 -23.62 19.10 4.37
CA ALA A 56 -24.25 18.91 5.68
C ALA A 56 -23.88 17.55 6.26
N VAL A 57 -23.76 17.50 7.60
CA VAL A 57 -23.49 16.28 8.37
C VAL A 57 -24.45 16.27 9.56
N GLY A 58 -25.23 15.20 9.75
CA GLY A 58 -26.20 15.16 10.84
C GLY A 58 -27.15 13.99 10.79
N ASN A 59 -28.37 14.22 11.26
CA ASN A 59 -29.41 13.21 11.31
C ASN A 59 -30.02 12.97 9.92
N GLU A 60 -30.22 11.72 9.54
CA GLU A 60 -30.76 11.29 8.25
C GLU A 60 -32.07 11.99 7.89
N ARG A 61 -33.02 12.05 8.84
CA ARG A 61 -34.32 12.70 8.61
C ARG A 61 -34.16 14.17 8.24
N GLN A 62 -33.21 14.88 8.84
CA GLN A 62 -32.93 16.29 8.55
C GLN A 62 -32.25 16.45 7.20
N ILE A 63 -31.28 15.60 6.90
CA ILE A 63 -30.59 15.59 5.59
C ILE A 63 -31.61 15.32 4.47
N LEU A 64 -32.39 14.28 4.55
CA LEU A 64 -33.38 13.91 3.53
C LEU A 64 -34.54 14.90 3.41
N LYS A 65 -34.83 15.68 4.46
CA LYS A 65 -35.81 16.77 4.40
C LYS A 65 -35.31 17.97 3.58
N LYS A 66 -34.01 18.30 3.71
CA LYS A 66 -33.43 19.51 3.11
C LYS A 66 -32.80 19.25 1.74
N TYR A 67 -32.21 18.08 1.52
CA TYR A 67 -31.43 17.75 0.34
C TYR A 67 -32.06 16.64 -0.51
N THR A 68 -31.71 16.62 -1.79
CA THR A 68 -32.03 15.56 -2.75
C THR A 68 -30.81 15.28 -3.62
N SER A 69 -30.62 14.02 -4.03
CA SER A 69 -29.54 13.61 -4.94
C SER A 69 -30.04 12.50 -5.85
N ASP A 70 -29.46 12.42 -7.04
CA ASP A 70 -29.63 11.27 -7.94
C ASP A 70 -28.75 10.08 -7.48
N SER A 71 -27.77 10.33 -6.61
CA SER A 71 -26.87 9.33 -6.01
C SER A 71 -27.11 9.26 -4.50
N ILE A 72 -27.71 8.18 -4.02
CA ILE A 72 -27.96 7.93 -2.59
C ILE A 72 -27.31 6.61 -2.24
N LEU A 73 -26.36 6.64 -1.28
CA LEU A 73 -25.69 5.46 -0.76
C LEU A 73 -26.28 5.10 0.61
N ASP A 74 -26.95 3.96 0.68
CA ASP A 74 -27.42 3.36 1.92
C ASP A 74 -26.31 2.46 2.49
N MET A 75 -25.84 2.76 3.70
CA MET A 75 -24.70 2.06 4.30
C MET A 75 -25.08 0.82 5.10
N ASP A 76 -26.37 0.51 5.22
CA ASP A 76 -26.85 -0.67 5.93
C ASP A 76 -26.22 -0.78 7.34
N GLU A 77 -26.33 0.32 8.11
CA GLU A 77 -25.82 0.50 9.47
C GLU A 77 -24.29 0.37 9.63
N LYS A 78 -23.52 0.36 8.53
CA LYS A 78 -22.06 0.29 8.58
C LYS A 78 -21.43 1.53 9.20
N TYR A 79 -20.21 1.34 9.68
CA TYR A 79 -19.43 2.42 10.31
C TYR A 79 -18.67 3.23 9.26
N ILE A 80 -18.66 4.56 9.46
CA ILE A 80 -17.88 5.49 8.63
C ILE A 80 -16.98 6.31 9.55
N TYR A 81 -15.72 6.39 9.15
CA TYR A 81 -14.68 7.19 9.80
C TYR A 81 -14.05 8.15 8.79
N PRO A 82 -13.50 9.29 9.22
CA PRO A 82 -12.55 10.04 8.40
C PRO A 82 -11.40 9.14 7.96
N GLY A 83 -10.84 9.41 6.79
CA GLY A 83 -9.68 8.67 6.32
C GLY A 83 -8.53 8.73 7.33
N PHE A 84 -7.86 7.59 7.54
CA PHE A 84 -6.75 7.51 8.48
C PHE A 84 -5.51 8.20 7.93
N ILE A 85 -4.68 8.68 8.85
CA ILE A 85 -3.41 9.36 8.55
C ILE A 85 -2.31 8.60 9.28
N ASP A 86 -1.29 8.17 8.53
CA ASP A 86 -0.05 7.66 9.11
C ASP A 86 0.99 8.80 9.14
N PRO A 87 1.33 9.33 10.33
CA PRO A 87 2.23 10.47 10.44
C PRO A 87 3.72 10.11 10.31
N HIS A 88 4.08 8.82 10.23
CA HIS A 88 5.46 8.36 10.11
C HIS A 88 5.52 6.99 9.42
N CYS A 89 5.84 6.96 8.15
CA CYS A 89 6.01 5.74 7.38
C CYS A 89 7.21 5.84 6.41
N HIS A 90 7.46 4.76 5.67
CA HIS A 90 8.43 4.69 4.58
C HIS A 90 7.69 4.28 3.29
N PHE A 91 6.78 5.14 2.84
CA PHE A 91 5.85 4.84 1.74
C PHE A 91 6.57 4.56 0.42
N TYR A 92 7.63 5.34 0.11
CA TYR A 92 8.44 5.10 -1.07
C TYR A 92 9.09 3.72 -1.03
N GLY A 93 9.80 3.40 0.06
CA GLY A 93 10.44 2.10 0.24
C GLY A 93 9.43 0.94 0.22
N TYR A 94 8.28 1.09 0.89
CA TYR A 94 7.19 0.12 0.82
C TYR A 94 6.73 -0.11 -0.62
N SER A 95 6.52 0.97 -1.37
CA SER A 95 6.05 0.88 -2.74
C SER A 95 7.06 0.21 -3.67
N MET A 96 8.36 0.51 -3.53
CA MET A 96 9.42 -0.14 -4.30
C MET A 96 9.48 -1.65 -3.99
N ASN A 97 9.35 -2.05 -2.73
CA ASN A 97 9.33 -3.46 -2.33
C ASN A 97 8.17 -4.24 -2.99
N LEU A 98 7.09 -3.58 -3.44
CA LEU A 98 5.99 -4.25 -4.18
C LEU A 98 6.38 -4.65 -5.62
N THR A 99 7.53 -4.21 -6.10
CA THR A 99 8.10 -4.60 -7.40
C THR A 99 9.10 -5.74 -7.29
N GLU A 100 9.42 -6.19 -6.08
CA GLU A 100 10.34 -7.26 -5.78
C GLU A 100 9.61 -8.54 -5.36
N VAL A 101 10.35 -9.64 -5.26
CA VAL A 101 9.79 -10.90 -4.74
C VAL A 101 9.64 -10.82 -3.22
N ASP A 102 8.42 -10.87 -2.72
CA ASP A 102 8.16 -10.99 -1.29
C ASP A 102 8.49 -12.41 -0.80
N LEU A 103 9.62 -12.55 -0.10
CA LEU A 103 10.10 -13.80 0.48
C LEU A 103 9.62 -14.03 1.92
N SER A 104 8.85 -13.12 2.46
CA SER A 104 8.34 -13.21 3.83
C SER A 104 7.51 -14.48 4.05
N GLY A 105 7.63 -15.06 5.24
CA GLY A 105 6.88 -16.25 5.64
C GLY A 105 7.34 -17.57 5.00
N THR A 106 8.41 -17.57 4.19
CA THR A 106 8.96 -18.82 3.63
C THR A 106 9.58 -19.70 4.72
N GLN A 107 9.28 -21.00 4.67
CA GLN A 107 9.73 -21.96 5.67
C GLN A 107 10.92 -22.83 5.18
N SER A 108 11.43 -22.57 3.97
CA SER A 108 12.55 -23.29 3.38
C SER A 108 13.09 -22.55 2.15
N PHE A 109 14.34 -22.89 1.77
CA PHE A 109 14.91 -22.40 0.51
C PHE A 109 14.14 -22.89 -0.72
N LYS A 110 13.51 -24.05 -0.65
CA LYS A 110 12.60 -24.54 -1.71
C LYS A 110 11.41 -23.57 -1.90
N GLY A 111 10.80 -23.12 -0.80
CA GLY A 111 9.70 -22.15 -0.85
C GLY A 111 10.12 -20.80 -1.43
N ILE A 112 11.35 -20.34 -1.14
CA ILE A 112 11.94 -19.16 -1.78
C ILE A 112 11.99 -19.34 -3.29
N ILE A 113 12.57 -20.44 -3.77
CA ILE A 113 12.69 -20.73 -5.20
C ILE A 113 11.33 -20.77 -5.89
N GLU A 114 10.31 -21.33 -5.26
CA GLU A 114 8.96 -21.37 -5.81
C GLU A 114 8.38 -19.95 -5.97
N LYS A 115 8.54 -19.09 -4.99
CA LYS A 115 8.12 -17.66 -5.09
C LYS A 115 8.88 -16.91 -6.19
N VAL A 116 10.20 -17.08 -6.28
CA VAL A 116 11.00 -16.43 -7.33
C VAL A 116 10.57 -16.91 -8.72
N LYS A 117 10.32 -18.23 -8.92
CA LYS A 117 9.80 -18.78 -10.18
C LYS A 117 8.41 -18.25 -10.55
N GLU A 118 7.54 -18.09 -9.56
CA GLU A 118 6.21 -17.54 -9.78
C GLU A 118 6.27 -16.07 -10.20
N PHE A 119 7.17 -15.31 -9.60
CA PHE A 119 7.42 -13.92 -9.94
C PHE A 119 8.00 -13.77 -11.35
N ASP A 120 9.05 -14.53 -11.68
CA ASP A 120 9.73 -14.54 -12.98
C ASP A 120 8.77 -14.83 -14.13
N LYS A 121 7.81 -15.76 -13.92
CA LYS A 121 6.78 -16.08 -14.93
C LYS A 121 5.80 -14.94 -15.22
N LYS A 122 5.62 -14.03 -14.27
CA LYS A 122 4.64 -12.93 -14.35
C LYS A 122 5.26 -11.60 -14.76
N ASN A 123 6.59 -11.50 -14.63
CA ASN A 123 7.31 -10.24 -14.80
C ASN A 123 8.55 -10.49 -15.67
N GLU A 124 8.71 -9.69 -16.71
CA GLU A 124 9.94 -9.66 -17.49
C GLU A 124 10.91 -8.68 -16.82
N VAL A 125 11.85 -9.21 -16.04
CA VAL A 125 12.81 -8.39 -15.28
C VAL A 125 14.24 -8.75 -15.65
N GLU A 126 15.11 -7.75 -15.63
CA GLU A 126 16.54 -7.90 -15.89
C GLU A 126 17.26 -8.58 -14.72
N TRP A 127 16.82 -8.30 -13.49
CA TRP A 127 17.29 -8.87 -12.24
C TRP A 127 16.11 -9.43 -11.43
N LEU A 128 16.26 -10.61 -10.88
CA LEU A 128 15.33 -11.18 -9.90
C LEU A 128 15.75 -10.73 -8.50
N VAL A 129 15.12 -9.66 -8.04
CA VAL A 129 15.37 -9.09 -6.71
C VAL A 129 14.25 -9.50 -5.77
N GLY A 130 14.60 -9.84 -4.53
CA GLY A 130 13.61 -10.19 -3.51
C GLY A 130 14.11 -9.96 -2.09
N ARG A 131 13.15 -9.84 -1.16
CA ARG A 131 13.44 -9.56 0.24
C ARG A 131 12.52 -10.30 1.20
N GLY A 132 13.00 -10.54 2.42
CA GLY A 132 12.18 -11.01 3.53
C GLY A 132 12.42 -12.45 3.93
N SER A 133 13.43 -13.15 3.37
CA SER A 133 13.80 -14.49 3.81
C SER A 133 14.37 -14.50 5.24
N ASP A 134 14.10 -15.57 5.98
CA ASP A 134 14.66 -15.75 7.34
C ASP A 134 14.92 -17.25 7.57
N GLN A 135 16.18 -17.68 7.34
CA GLN A 135 16.57 -19.07 7.54
C GLN A 135 16.48 -19.53 9.00
N ASN A 136 16.42 -18.59 9.96
CA ASN A 136 16.24 -18.96 11.37
C ASN A 136 14.87 -19.61 11.66
N LYS A 137 13.90 -19.39 10.75
CA LYS A 137 12.57 -20.01 10.79
C LYS A 137 12.47 -21.33 10.04
N TRP A 138 13.53 -21.75 9.37
CA TRP A 138 13.55 -23.00 8.63
C TRP A 138 13.91 -24.18 9.53
N GLU A 139 13.55 -25.38 9.11
CA GLU A 139 13.96 -26.62 9.78
C GLU A 139 15.48 -26.74 9.87
N LYS A 140 16.19 -26.48 8.74
CA LYS A 140 17.64 -26.31 8.71
C LYS A 140 17.97 -24.82 8.75
N LYS A 141 18.50 -24.36 9.89
CA LYS A 141 18.88 -22.96 10.13
C LYS A 141 20.23 -22.60 9.52
N GLU A 142 20.47 -23.02 8.30
CA GLU A 142 21.72 -22.83 7.57
C GLU A 142 21.51 -21.91 6.38
N PHE A 143 22.56 -21.19 5.99
CA PHE A 143 22.52 -20.46 4.72
C PHE A 143 22.47 -21.46 3.56
N PRO A 144 21.61 -21.22 2.56
CA PRO A 144 21.63 -22.01 1.33
C PRO A 144 22.86 -21.66 0.48
N ASP A 145 23.21 -22.54 -0.44
CA ASP A 145 24.16 -22.25 -1.50
C ASP A 145 23.43 -21.85 -2.82
N LYS A 146 24.21 -21.30 -3.76
CA LYS A 146 23.70 -20.81 -5.04
C LYS A 146 23.26 -21.89 -6.05
N SER A 147 23.63 -23.14 -5.84
CA SER A 147 23.51 -24.22 -6.85
C SER A 147 22.09 -24.42 -7.39
N ARG A 148 21.06 -24.28 -6.53
CA ARG A 148 19.66 -24.38 -6.96
C ARG A 148 19.23 -23.15 -7.77
N LEU A 149 19.72 -21.96 -7.42
CA LEU A 149 19.45 -20.74 -8.20
C LEU A 149 20.13 -20.83 -9.57
N ASP A 150 21.37 -21.28 -9.64
CA ASP A 150 22.13 -21.47 -10.88
C ASP A 150 21.42 -22.42 -11.85
N LYS A 151 20.88 -23.54 -11.30
CA LYS A 151 20.15 -24.52 -12.11
C LYS A 151 18.88 -23.97 -12.74
N ILE A 152 18.19 -23.05 -12.05
CA ILE A 152 16.85 -22.56 -12.44
C ILE A 152 16.96 -21.25 -13.21
N PHE A 153 17.87 -20.38 -12.82
CA PHE A 153 18.10 -19.06 -13.37
C PHE A 153 19.56 -18.90 -13.87
N PRO A 154 20.00 -19.73 -14.84
CA PRO A 154 21.40 -19.70 -15.27
C PRO A 154 21.83 -18.40 -15.95
N ASN A 155 20.87 -17.68 -16.56
CA ASN A 155 21.11 -16.47 -17.34
C ASN A 155 20.56 -15.20 -16.70
N THR A 156 19.66 -15.30 -15.73
CA THR A 156 19.05 -14.17 -15.05
C THR A 156 19.74 -13.98 -13.70
N PRO A 157 20.34 -12.81 -13.41
CA PRO A 157 20.96 -12.57 -12.13
C PRO A 157 19.93 -12.49 -11.02
N VAL A 158 20.23 -13.10 -9.87
CA VAL A 158 19.35 -13.22 -8.71
C VAL A 158 20.02 -12.60 -7.50
N TYR A 159 19.29 -11.75 -6.78
CA TYR A 159 19.72 -11.10 -5.53
C TYR A 159 18.59 -11.15 -4.50
N LEU A 160 18.70 -12.01 -3.49
CA LEU A 160 17.67 -12.26 -2.49
C LEU A 160 18.17 -11.90 -1.09
N THR A 161 17.56 -10.89 -0.48
CA THR A 161 17.98 -10.32 0.80
C THR A 161 17.20 -10.92 1.97
N ARG A 162 17.87 -11.13 3.09
CA ARG A 162 17.25 -11.46 4.37
C ARG A 162 16.39 -10.31 4.88
N ILE A 163 15.46 -10.67 5.78
CA ILE A 163 14.53 -9.71 6.40
C ILE A 163 15.26 -8.61 7.18
N ASP A 164 16.39 -8.96 7.83
CA ASP A 164 17.19 -8.02 8.63
C ASP A 164 18.12 -7.13 7.80
N GLY A 165 18.27 -7.41 6.48
CA GLY A 165 19.13 -6.66 5.59
C GLY A 165 20.64 -6.89 5.75
N HIS A 166 21.08 -7.88 6.56
CA HIS A 166 22.49 -8.17 6.85
C HIS A 166 23.06 -9.33 6.04
N ALA A 167 22.28 -10.01 5.23
CA ALA A 167 22.76 -11.06 4.35
C ALA A 167 21.92 -11.13 3.07
N ALA A 168 22.55 -11.56 1.98
CA ALA A 168 21.89 -11.90 0.73
C ALA A 168 22.42 -13.21 0.17
N ILE A 169 21.59 -13.91 -0.60
CA ILE A 169 22.01 -15.01 -1.48
C ILE A 169 21.87 -14.57 -2.94
N VAL A 170 22.92 -14.81 -3.72
CA VAL A 170 22.97 -14.50 -5.16
C VAL A 170 23.34 -15.76 -5.94
N ASN A 171 23.02 -15.78 -7.25
CA ASN A 171 23.43 -16.87 -8.13
C ASN A 171 24.79 -16.58 -8.82
N SER A 172 25.31 -17.56 -9.55
CA SER A 172 26.56 -17.43 -10.28
C SER A 172 26.52 -16.32 -11.32
N LYS A 173 25.35 -16.07 -11.94
CA LYS A 173 25.20 -14.98 -12.92
C LYS A 173 25.41 -13.60 -12.30
N ALA A 174 24.87 -13.38 -11.10
CA ALA A 174 25.12 -12.14 -10.35
C ALA A 174 26.60 -11.99 -9.92
N LEU A 175 27.24 -13.08 -9.47
CA LEU A 175 28.68 -13.09 -9.16
C LEU A 175 29.53 -12.77 -10.37
N GLU A 176 29.21 -13.31 -11.56
CA GLU A 176 29.89 -13.05 -12.83
C GLU A 176 29.82 -11.56 -13.20
N ILE A 177 28.62 -10.96 -13.19
CA ILE A 177 28.39 -9.56 -13.54
C ILE A 177 29.22 -8.63 -12.63
N THR A 178 29.30 -8.97 -11.34
CA THR A 178 29.97 -8.14 -10.32
C THR A 178 31.45 -8.44 -10.15
N GLY A 179 31.99 -9.46 -10.83
CA GLY A 179 33.39 -9.87 -10.74
C GLY A 179 33.78 -10.50 -9.40
N ILE A 180 32.79 -10.90 -8.59
CA ILE A 180 33.03 -11.56 -7.29
C ILE A 180 33.58 -12.96 -7.54
N ASN A 181 34.75 -13.24 -6.94
CA ASN A 181 35.46 -14.51 -7.13
C ASN A 181 36.15 -14.96 -5.83
N THR A 182 36.99 -15.99 -5.92
CA THR A 182 37.68 -16.61 -4.80
C THR A 182 38.61 -15.64 -4.03
N ASN A 183 39.11 -14.58 -4.70
CA ASN A 183 40.03 -13.61 -4.13
C ASN A 183 39.35 -12.35 -3.61
N THR A 184 38.00 -12.25 -3.76
CA THR A 184 37.27 -11.08 -3.33
C THR A 184 37.27 -10.96 -1.81
N GLU A 185 37.77 -9.82 -1.32
CA GLU A 185 37.76 -9.42 0.09
C GLU A 185 37.06 -8.07 0.25
N VAL A 186 36.31 -7.89 1.34
CA VAL A 186 35.54 -6.66 1.60
C VAL A 186 35.70 -6.27 3.06
N SER A 187 36.08 -5.03 3.29
CA SER A 187 36.14 -4.47 4.64
C SER A 187 34.71 -4.28 5.19
N GLY A 188 34.45 -4.75 6.42
CA GLY A 188 33.12 -4.65 7.03
C GLY A 188 32.07 -5.57 6.41
N GLY A 189 32.48 -6.59 5.66
CA GLY A 189 31.56 -7.59 5.07
C GLY A 189 32.30 -8.89 4.75
N LYS A 190 31.56 -9.87 4.27
CA LYS A 190 32.14 -11.19 3.95
C LYS A 190 31.45 -11.84 2.75
N VAL A 191 32.25 -12.35 1.80
CA VAL A 191 31.83 -13.33 0.80
C VAL A 191 32.01 -14.71 1.41
N ILE A 192 30.93 -15.45 1.64
CA ILE A 192 31.02 -16.79 2.20
C ILE A 192 31.55 -17.76 1.14
N LYS A 193 32.57 -18.51 1.50
CA LYS A 193 33.25 -19.48 0.59
C LYS A 193 33.21 -20.87 1.18
N GLU A 194 33.05 -21.86 0.33
CA GLU A 194 33.23 -23.27 0.64
C GLU A 194 34.17 -23.90 -0.39
N ASN A 195 35.14 -24.68 0.04
CA ASN A 195 36.19 -25.24 -0.82
C ASN A 195 36.87 -24.16 -1.70
N ASN A 196 37.08 -22.98 -1.15
CA ASN A 196 37.66 -21.82 -1.79
C ASN A 196 36.77 -21.19 -2.93
N GLU A 197 35.51 -21.58 -3.07
CA GLU A 197 34.56 -21.04 -4.05
C GLU A 197 33.45 -20.23 -3.35
N PRO A 198 33.01 -19.07 -3.90
CA PRO A 198 31.86 -18.34 -3.36
C PRO A 198 30.58 -19.19 -3.37
N THR A 199 29.93 -19.33 -2.22
CA THR A 199 28.67 -20.05 -2.07
C THR A 199 27.47 -19.27 -2.63
N GLY A 200 27.65 -17.98 -2.91
CA GLY A 200 26.60 -17.03 -3.24
C GLY A 200 26.08 -16.23 -2.06
N VAL A 201 26.49 -16.56 -0.83
CA VAL A 201 26.09 -15.80 0.37
C VAL A 201 27.02 -14.62 0.59
N LEU A 202 26.42 -13.43 0.73
CA LEU A 202 27.07 -12.16 0.97
C LEU A 202 26.58 -11.58 2.31
N ILE A 203 27.51 -11.08 3.12
CA ILE A 203 27.22 -10.52 4.44
C ILE A 203 27.63 -9.04 4.46
N ASP A 204 26.78 -8.20 5.04
CA ASP A 204 27.00 -6.77 5.29
C ASP A 204 27.55 -6.03 4.05
N ASN A 205 28.71 -5.36 4.14
CA ASN A 205 29.27 -4.57 3.05
C ASN A 205 29.53 -5.37 1.76
N ALA A 206 29.64 -6.70 1.82
CA ALA A 206 29.76 -7.51 0.60
C ALA A 206 28.51 -7.48 -0.27
N MET A 207 27.36 -7.23 0.33
CA MET A 207 26.07 -7.08 -0.40
C MET A 207 26.12 -5.91 -1.37
N SER A 208 26.80 -4.82 -1.01
CA SER A 208 26.91 -3.62 -1.85
C SER A 208 27.70 -3.84 -3.14
N LEU A 209 28.54 -4.88 -3.21
CA LEU A 209 29.22 -5.24 -4.45
C LEU A 209 28.23 -5.65 -5.55
N VAL A 210 27.09 -6.23 -5.16
CA VAL A 210 26.04 -6.66 -6.08
C VAL A 210 24.95 -5.62 -6.21
N SER A 211 24.46 -5.08 -5.10
CA SER A 211 23.29 -4.18 -5.13
C SER A 211 23.51 -2.92 -5.96
N LYS A 212 24.75 -2.42 -6.08
CA LYS A 212 25.10 -1.26 -6.93
C LYS A 212 25.04 -1.55 -8.44
N GLU A 213 25.06 -2.82 -8.85
CA GLU A 213 24.96 -3.23 -10.26
C GLU A 213 23.51 -3.55 -10.67
N ILE A 214 22.58 -3.57 -9.70
CA ILE A 214 21.16 -3.70 -9.99
C ILE A 214 20.65 -2.40 -10.60
N PRO A 215 20.02 -2.43 -11.79
CA PRO A 215 19.53 -1.21 -12.42
C PRO A 215 18.55 -0.44 -11.54
N GLU A 216 18.70 0.88 -11.50
CA GLU A 216 17.72 1.73 -10.85
C GLU A 216 16.37 1.68 -11.58
N PRO A 217 15.25 1.58 -10.87
CA PRO A 217 13.93 1.59 -11.48
C PRO A 217 13.71 2.87 -12.31
N THR A 218 13.16 2.73 -13.49
CA THR A 218 12.77 3.85 -14.34
C THR A 218 11.72 4.73 -13.67
N LYS A 219 11.53 5.94 -14.18
CA LYS A 219 10.48 6.84 -13.68
C LYS A 219 9.08 6.21 -13.78
N GLU A 220 8.82 5.47 -14.84
CA GLU A 220 7.53 4.81 -15.05
C GLU A 220 7.32 3.68 -14.04
N GLU A 221 8.31 2.83 -13.80
CA GLU A 221 8.26 1.79 -12.77
C GLU A 221 8.06 2.37 -11.37
N LYS A 222 8.75 3.48 -11.04
CA LYS A 222 8.55 4.18 -9.76
C LYS A 222 7.12 4.71 -9.62
N ILE A 223 6.53 5.29 -10.66
CA ILE A 223 5.14 5.76 -10.65
C ILE A 223 4.17 4.58 -10.45
N ASN A 224 4.34 3.50 -11.19
CA ASN A 224 3.49 2.31 -11.09
C ASN A 224 3.56 1.68 -9.69
N ALA A 225 4.75 1.60 -9.11
CA ALA A 225 4.96 1.13 -7.74
C ALA A 225 4.25 2.01 -6.70
N LEU A 226 4.38 3.34 -6.82
CA LEU A 226 3.71 4.29 -5.94
C LEU A 226 2.19 4.22 -6.05
N GLN A 227 1.63 4.06 -7.25
CA GLN A 227 0.19 3.86 -7.45
C GLN A 227 -0.31 2.57 -6.80
N LYS A 228 0.46 1.48 -6.90
CA LYS A 228 0.15 0.21 -6.24
C LYS A 228 0.20 0.35 -4.71
N GLY A 229 1.22 1.03 -4.19
CA GLY A 229 1.32 1.36 -2.77
C GLY A 229 0.15 2.20 -2.28
N GLN A 230 -0.23 3.23 -3.04
CA GLN A 230 -1.40 4.08 -2.76
C GLN A 230 -2.69 3.26 -2.68
N GLN A 231 -2.91 2.35 -3.64
CA GLN A 231 -4.09 1.49 -3.62
C GLN A 231 -4.13 0.60 -2.38
N ASN A 232 -2.98 0.06 -1.96
CA ASN A 232 -2.90 -0.73 -0.72
C ASN A 232 -3.22 0.13 0.52
N CYS A 233 -2.78 1.38 0.56
CA CYS A 233 -3.15 2.32 1.62
C CYS A 233 -4.66 2.57 1.66
N PHE A 234 -5.29 2.81 0.51
CA PHE A 234 -6.74 3.00 0.42
C PHE A 234 -7.53 1.77 0.88
N ASN A 235 -7.06 0.58 0.56
CA ASN A 235 -7.70 -0.68 0.96
C ASN A 235 -7.77 -0.87 2.49
N VAL A 236 -6.92 -0.18 3.25
CA VAL A 236 -6.92 -0.20 4.72
C VAL A 236 -7.39 1.13 5.34
N GLY A 237 -7.94 2.03 4.51
CA GLY A 237 -8.51 3.31 4.96
C GLY A 237 -7.48 4.42 5.21
N LEU A 238 -6.21 4.23 4.86
CA LEU A 238 -5.20 5.28 4.88
C LEU A 238 -5.40 6.21 3.69
N THR A 239 -5.62 7.50 3.93
CA THR A 239 -5.84 8.53 2.91
C THR A 239 -4.73 9.57 2.87
N MET A 240 -3.86 9.56 3.88
CA MET A 240 -2.69 10.43 3.97
C MET A 240 -1.54 9.68 4.66
N VAL A 241 -0.34 9.88 4.17
CA VAL A 241 0.89 9.34 4.76
C VAL A 241 1.97 10.42 4.78
N ALA A 242 2.83 10.42 5.80
CA ALA A 242 4.03 11.23 5.86
C ALA A 242 5.26 10.32 5.76
N ASP A 243 5.95 10.38 4.61
CA ASP A 243 7.15 9.59 4.39
C ASP A 243 8.34 10.19 5.14
N ALA A 244 8.97 9.39 5.99
CA ALA A 244 10.13 9.76 6.79
C ALA A 244 11.47 9.27 6.21
N GLY A 245 11.47 8.70 5.00
CA GLY A 245 12.62 8.06 4.37
C GLY A 245 13.03 8.63 3.02
N LEU A 246 12.49 9.78 2.61
CA LEU A 246 12.90 10.42 1.36
C LEU A 246 14.17 11.24 1.57
N GLU A 247 15.19 10.96 0.75
CA GLU A 247 16.37 11.82 0.64
C GLU A 247 16.12 12.88 -0.44
N TYR A 248 16.57 14.11 -0.17
CA TYR A 248 16.61 15.15 -1.20
C TYR A 248 17.81 14.85 -2.13
N SER A 249 17.51 14.55 -3.39
CA SER A 249 18.50 14.43 -4.47
C SER A 249 18.73 15.78 -5.16
#